data_dfb6b2005253e4f1ee0a923cfbc854a0
#
_entry.id   dfb6b2005253e4f1ee0a923cfbc854a0
#
_cell.length_a   1.000
_cell.length_b   1.000
_cell.length_c   1.000
_cell.angle_alpha   90.00
_cell.angle_beta   90.00
_cell.angle_gamma   90.00
#
_symmetry.space_group_name_H-M   'P 1'
#
loop_
_entity.id
_entity.type
_entity.pdbx_description
1 polymer ?
#
loop_
_entity_poly.entity_id
_entity_poly.type
_entity_poly.pdbx_seq_one_letter_code
_entity_poly.pdbx_strand_id
1 'polypeptide(L)'
;MLDCILALAVTAVERDWVEPELVHEPVLYVEAGRHPLAELCVETFVPNDSLMDFDNNQSTIQVLTGPNYSGKSVYLKQVALIVYLAHLGSWVPAKSCQVPLTFWNGQDLSACWPCVKGQSVPEN
;
A
#
# COMPACT_ATOMS: atom_id res chain seq x y z
N MET A 1 -20.57 -10.75 -7.82
CA MET A 1 -20.31 -9.72 -6.79
C MET A 1 -20.16 -10.33 -5.39
N LEU A 2 -21.07 -11.16 -4.92
CA LEU A 2 -21.00 -11.84 -3.62
C LEU A 2 -19.73 -12.71 -3.47
N ASP A 3 -19.35 -13.42 -4.51
CA ASP A 3 -18.16 -14.27 -4.57
C ASP A 3 -16.86 -13.51 -4.32
N CYS A 4 -16.71 -12.31 -4.89
CA CYS A 4 -15.53 -11.46 -4.64
C CYS A 4 -15.45 -10.99 -3.19
N ILE A 5 -16.58 -10.63 -2.59
CA ILE A 5 -16.63 -10.19 -1.19
C ILE A 5 -16.29 -11.36 -0.26
N LEU A 6 -16.82 -12.54 -0.54
CA LEU A 6 -16.48 -13.74 0.22
C LEU A 6 -15.01 -14.12 0.08
N ALA A 7 -14.43 -14.02 -1.11
CA ALA A 7 -13.02 -14.30 -1.33
C ALA A 7 -12.12 -13.34 -0.53
N LEU A 8 -12.44 -12.06 -0.51
CA LEU A 8 -11.70 -11.06 0.30
C LEU A 8 -11.83 -11.35 1.80
N ALA A 9 -13.05 -11.68 2.27
CA ALA A 9 -13.27 -12.00 3.67
C ALA A 9 -12.52 -13.27 4.12
N VAL A 10 -12.55 -14.32 3.33
CA VAL A 10 -11.80 -15.56 3.60
C VAL A 10 -10.30 -15.28 3.65
N THR A 11 -9.78 -14.56 2.65
CA THR A 11 -8.36 -14.20 2.59
C THR A 11 -7.94 -13.36 3.80
N ALA A 12 -8.77 -12.42 4.22
CA ALA A 12 -8.49 -11.58 5.39
C ALA A 12 -8.35 -12.42 6.68
N VAL A 13 -9.23 -13.39 6.87
CA VAL A 13 -9.18 -14.29 8.04
C VAL A 13 -7.97 -15.24 7.97
N GLU A 14 -7.72 -15.85 6.81
CA GLU A 14 -6.62 -16.83 6.64
C GLU A 14 -5.23 -16.18 6.74
N ARG A 15 -5.12 -14.88 6.44
CA ARG A 15 -3.85 -14.15 6.37
C ARG A 15 -3.63 -13.16 7.50
N ASP A 16 -4.48 -13.17 8.53
CA ASP A 16 -4.42 -12.22 9.63
C ASP A 16 -4.32 -10.76 9.15
N TRP A 17 -5.22 -10.38 8.23
CA TRP A 17 -5.36 -9.00 7.79
C TRP A 17 -6.13 -8.20 8.83
N VAL A 18 -5.91 -6.89 8.89
CA VAL A 18 -6.57 -6.00 9.85
C VAL A 18 -7.54 -5.05 9.17
N GLU A 19 -8.51 -4.60 9.94
CA GLU A 19 -9.44 -3.55 9.49
C GLU A 19 -8.68 -2.21 9.41
N PRO A 20 -8.68 -1.52 8.24
CA PRO A 20 -8.06 -0.22 8.12
C PRO A 20 -8.95 0.86 8.74
N GLU A 21 -8.37 1.79 9.44
CA GLU A 21 -9.05 3.00 9.92
C GLU A 21 -9.05 4.07 8.83
N LEU A 22 -10.25 4.52 8.41
CA LEU A 22 -10.38 5.62 7.46
C LEU A 22 -10.47 6.93 8.23
N VAL A 23 -9.46 7.79 8.07
CA VAL A 23 -9.33 9.06 8.80
C VAL A 23 -9.57 10.26 7.91
N HIS A 24 -10.02 11.38 8.51
CA HIS A 24 -10.21 12.64 7.76
C HIS A 24 -8.91 13.40 7.60
N GLU A 25 -7.98 13.20 8.51
CA GLU A 25 -6.65 13.77 8.44
C GLU A 25 -5.90 13.21 7.23
N PRO A 26 -5.12 14.04 6.53
CA PRO A 26 -4.36 13.61 5.36
C PRO A 26 -3.09 12.84 5.79
N VAL A 27 -3.27 11.74 6.51
CA VAL A 27 -2.19 10.88 7.01
C VAL A 27 -2.36 9.46 6.47
N LEU A 28 -1.31 8.93 5.89
CA LEU A 28 -1.19 7.52 5.58
C LEU A 28 -0.20 6.89 6.57
N TYR A 29 -0.70 5.99 7.39
CA TYR A 29 0.10 5.21 8.34
C TYR A 29 -0.13 3.72 8.10
N VAL A 30 0.94 2.98 7.88
CA VAL A 30 0.91 1.52 7.74
C VAL A 30 2.03 0.93 8.59
N GLU A 31 1.70 0.15 9.58
CA GLU A 31 2.65 -0.60 10.41
C GLU A 31 2.73 -2.04 9.91
N ALA A 32 3.94 -2.53 9.71
CA ALA A 32 4.23 -3.89 9.27
C ALA A 32 3.41 -4.30 8.03
N GLY A 33 3.34 -3.40 7.03
CA GLY A 33 2.65 -3.67 5.77
C GLY A 33 3.29 -4.82 5.00
N ARG A 34 2.47 -5.65 4.35
CA ARG A 34 2.88 -6.79 3.54
C ARG A 34 2.31 -6.69 2.14
N HIS A 35 3.01 -7.22 1.16
CA HIS A 35 2.51 -7.26 -0.21
C HIS A 35 1.66 -8.53 -0.39
N PRO A 36 0.34 -8.43 -0.66
CA PRO A 36 -0.58 -9.57 -0.63
C PRO A 36 -0.21 -10.71 -1.57
N LEU A 37 0.41 -10.41 -2.71
CA LEU A 37 0.83 -11.43 -3.67
C LEU A 37 2.30 -11.86 -3.49
N ALA A 38 3.20 -10.94 -3.15
CA ALA A 38 4.60 -11.29 -2.98
C ALA A 38 4.82 -12.18 -1.74
N GLU A 39 4.02 -11.99 -0.70
CA GLU A 39 4.02 -12.84 0.50
C GLU A 39 3.74 -14.32 0.17
N LEU A 40 2.99 -14.61 -0.90
CA LEU A 40 2.71 -15.97 -1.35
C LEU A 40 3.89 -16.64 -2.08
N CYS A 41 4.82 -15.83 -2.57
CA CYS A 41 5.92 -16.30 -3.43
C CYS A 41 7.23 -16.50 -2.67
N VAL A 42 7.30 -16.10 -1.40
CA VAL A 42 8.52 -16.18 -0.57
C VAL A 42 8.25 -16.90 0.73
N GLU A 43 9.22 -17.65 1.23
CA GLU A 43 9.10 -18.37 2.51
C GLU A 43 8.99 -17.38 3.70
N THR A 44 9.68 -16.26 3.61
CA THR A 44 9.66 -15.23 4.64
C THR A 44 9.55 -13.86 3.98
N PHE A 45 8.46 -13.16 4.21
CA PHE A 45 8.27 -11.78 3.78
C PHE A 45 8.66 -10.84 4.91
N VAL A 46 9.49 -9.85 4.60
CA VAL A 46 9.87 -8.80 5.57
C VAL A 46 8.85 -7.67 5.48
N PRO A 47 8.03 -7.44 6.52
CA PRO A 47 7.07 -6.34 6.54
C PRO A 47 7.77 -4.98 6.52
N ASN A 48 7.10 -3.97 5.99
CA ASN A 48 7.62 -2.60 5.91
C ASN A 48 6.62 -1.60 6.48
N ASP A 49 7.14 -0.61 7.20
CA ASP A 49 6.35 0.51 7.68
C ASP A 49 6.29 1.61 6.61
N SER A 50 5.18 2.33 6.57
CA SER A 50 5.01 3.50 5.70
C SER A 50 4.29 4.60 6.47
N LEU A 51 4.89 5.78 6.50
CA LEU A 51 4.30 6.97 7.11
C LEU A 51 4.41 8.14 6.14
N MET A 52 3.27 8.74 5.81
CA MET A 52 3.15 9.99 5.05
C MET A 52 2.16 10.89 5.76
N ASP A 53 2.60 12.07 6.17
CA ASP A 53 1.77 13.10 6.81
C ASP A 53 1.81 14.35 5.92
N PHE A 54 0.66 14.70 5.35
CA PHE A 54 0.55 15.77 4.36
C PHE A 54 0.30 17.15 5.01
N ASP A 55 -0.11 17.20 6.28
CA ASP A 55 -0.42 18.46 6.98
C ASP A 55 0.76 19.05 7.75
N ASN A 56 1.64 18.22 8.29
CA ASN A 56 2.70 18.68 9.21
C ASN A 56 4.05 18.95 8.54
N ASN A 57 4.10 19.27 7.24
CA ASN A 57 5.36 19.47 6.49
C ASN A 57 6.31 18.25 6.55
N GLN A 58 5.82 17.10 6.95
CA GLN A 58 6.57 15.86 6.90
C GLN A 58 6.25 15.12 5.60
N SER A 59 7.23 15.12 4.72
CA SER A 59 7.35 14.22 3.55
C SER A 59 6.09 13.94 2.74
N THR A 60 5.62 14.95 2.00
CA THR A 60 4.61 14.77 0.94
C THR A 60 5.12 13.91 -0.22
N ILE A 61 6.44 13.79 -0.33
CA ILE A 61 7.12 13.02 -1.38
C ILE A 61 8.15 12.10 -0.73
N GLN A 62 8.02 10.80 -0.98
CA GLN A 62 9.01 9.81 -0.58
C GLN A 62 9.81 9.35 -1.80
N VAL A 63 11.12 9.57 -1.79
CA VAL A 63 12.04 9.12 -2.83
C VAL A 63 12.71 7.83 -2.40
N LEU A 64 12.43 6.74 -3.13
CA LEU A 64 13.03 5.42 -2.89
C LEU A 64 14.21 5.21 -3.84
N THR A 65 15.39 5.04 -3.27
CA THR A 65 16.62 4.72 -4.00
C THR A 65 17.20 3.38 -3.55
N GLY A 66 17.95 2.74 -4.40
CA GLY A 66 18.60 1.48 -4.08
C GLY A 66 18.94 0.68 -5.35
N PRO A 67 19.74 -0.38 -5.24
CA PRO A 67 20.15 -1.20 -6.39
C PRO A 67 18.95 -1.91 -7.04
N ASN A 68 19.15 -2.42 -8.24
CA ASN A 68 18.15 -3.25 -8.91
C ASN A 68 17.92 -4.53 -8.08
N TYR A 69 16.70 -5.04 -8.14
CA TYR A 69 16.26 -6.21 -7.35
C TYR A 69 16.26 -6.03 -5.82
N SER A 70 16.35 -4.81 -5.30
CA SER A 70 16.28 -4.52 -3.85
C SER A 70 14.88 -4.49 -3.25
N GLY A 71 13.83 -4.76 -4.05
CA GLY A 71 12.45 -4.75 -3.57
C GLY A 71 11.72 -3.40 -3.68
N LYS A 72 12.34 -2.33 -4.23
CA LYS A 72 11.69 -1.00 -4.40
C LYS A 72 10.31 -1.08 -5.05
N SER A 73 10.20 -1.79 -6.17
CA SER A 73 8.93 -1.92 -6.90
C SER A 73 7.88 -2.73 -6.13
N VAL A 74 8.31 -3.68 -5.30
CA VAL A 74 7.43 -4.46 -4.44
C VAL A 74 6.87 -3.56 -3.34
N TYR A 75 7.71 -2.75 -2.70
CA TYR A 75 7.30 -1.79 -1.69
C TYR A 75 6.29 -0.77 -2.22
N LEU A 76 6.55 -0.15 -3.38
CA LEU A 76 5.62 0.80 -4.01
C LEU A 76 4.26 0.16 -4.30
N LYS A 77 4.27 -1.05 -4.86
CA LYS A 77 3.04 -1.81 -5.14
C LYS A 77 2.32 -2.21 -3.85
N GLN A 78 3.05 -2.57 -2.80
CA GLN A 78 2.50 -2.90 -1.48
C GLN A 78 1.69 -1.73 -0.93
N VAL A 79 2.27 -0.54 -0.87
CA VAL A 79 1.58 0.67 -0.35
C VAL A 79 0.33 0.97 -1.19
N ALA A 80 0.45 0.95 -2.52
CA ALA A 80 -0.67 1.19 -3.43
C ALA A 80 -1.81 0.18 -3.25
N LEU A 81 -1.48 -1.11 -3.09
CA LEU A 81 -2.47 -2.17 -2.90
C LEU A 81 -3.17 -2.08 -1.53
N ILE A 82 -2.45 -1.73 -0.47
CA ILE A 82 -3.03 -1.52 0.86
C ILE A 82 -4.04 -0.37 0.82
N VAL A 83 -3.67 0.77 0.26
CA VAL A 83 -4.57 1.92 0.09
C VAL A 83 -5.79 1.55 -0.77
N TYR A 84 -5.58 0.82 -1.86
CA TYR A 84 -6.66 0.38 -2.73
C TYR A 84 -7.64 -0.56 -2.02
N LEU A 85 -7.15 -1.55 -1.29
CA LEU A 85 -7.97 -2.48 -0.51
C LEU A 85 -8.76 -1.76 0.58
N ALA A 86 -8.14 -0.81 1.29
CA ALA A 86 -8.82 0.00 2.31
C ALA A 86 -10.01 0.77 1.71
N HIS A 87 -9.83 1.41 0.56
CA HIS A 87 -10.91 2.16 -0.11
C HIS A 87 -11.98 1.24 -0.74
N LEU A 88 -11.67 -0.02 -1.03
CA LEU A 88 -12.68 -1.01 -1.40
C LEU A 88 -13.55 -1.46 -0.21
N GLY A 89 -13.20 -1.08 1.02
CA GLY A 89 -13.85 -1.56 2.23
C GLY A 89 -13.41 -2.96 2.63
N SER A 90 -12.22 -3.39 2.19
CA SER A 90 -11.62 -4.67 2.57
C SER A 90 -10.63 -4.49 3.72
N TRP A 91 -10.36 -5.56 4.43
CA TRP A 91 -9.23 -5.66 5.34
C TRP A 91 -7.92 -5.61 4.56
N VAL A 92 -6.82 -5.23 5.22
CA VAL A 92 -5.51 -4.97 4.61
C VAL A 92 -4.39 -5.79 5.25
N PRO A 93 -3.38 -6.20 4.49
CA PRO A 93 -2.23 -6.96 4.99
C PRO A 93 -1.26 -6.06 5.75
N ALA A 94 -1.60 -5.69 6.97
CA ALA A 94 -0.79 -4.88 7.87
C ALA A 94 -1.07 -5.28 9.32
N LYS A 95 -0.27 -4.76 10.27
CA LYS A 95 -0.53 -4.89 11.69
C LYS A 95 -1.45 -3.77 12.18
N SER A 96 -1.28 -2.55 11.64
CA SER A 96 -2.14 -1.39 11.85
C SER A 96 -2.13 -0.54 10.59
N CYS A 97 -3.25 0.08 10.26
CA CYS A 97 -3.36 0.87 9.03
C CYS A 97 -4.36 2.02 9.21
N GLN A 98 -3.90 3.24 8.92
CA GLN A 98 -4.75 4.42 8.81
C GLN A 98 -4.60 5.00 7.40
N VAL A 99 -5.72 5.24 6.74
CA VAL A 99 -5.76 5.70 5.35
C VAL A 99 -6.64 6.95 5.26
N PRO A 100 -6.17 8.03 4.64
CA PRO A 100 -6.96 9.24 4.51
C PRO A 100 -8.13 9.06 3.54
N LEU A 101 -9.32 9.52 3.94
CA LEU A 101 -10.52 9.50 3.08
C LEU A 101 -10.37 10.35 1.81
N THR A 102 -9.55 11.39 1.85
CA THR A 102 -9.40 12.39 0.80
C THR A 102 -8.56 11.94 -0.41
N PHE A 103 -7.95 10.76 -0.36
CA PHE A 103 -7.23 10.19 -1.54
C PHE A 103 -8.15 9.92 -2.74
N TRP A 104 -9.47 9.97 -2.55
CA TRP A 104 -10.44 9.59 -3.58
C TRP A 104 -11.14 10.78 -4.26
N ASN A 105 -10.43 11.82 -4.59
CA ASN A 105 -10.99 12.81 -5.53
C ASN A 105 -10.74 12.38 -6.98
N GLY A 106 -11.19 11.22 -7.39
CA GLY A 106 -11.28 10.72 -8.77
C GLY A 106 -10.28 11.17 -9.85
N GLN A 107 -9.54 12.23 -9.58
CA GLN A 107 -8.52 12.81 -10.45
C GLN A 107 -7.08 12.42 -10.05
N ASP A 108 -6.87 11.99 -8.80
CA ASP A 108 -5.52 11.80 -8.25
C ASP A 108 -4.97 10.38 -8.33
N LEU A 109 -5.79 9.38 -8.67
CA LEU A 109 -5.28 8.05 -9.02
C LEU A 109 -4.40 8.09 -10.28
N SER A 110 -4.59 9.09 -11.14
CA SER A 110 -3.68 9.33 -12.27
C SER A 110 -2.31 9.86 -11.82
N ALA A 111 -2.21 10.47 -10.64
CA ALA A 111 -0.96 10.96 -10.06
C ALA A 111 -0.17 9.86 -9.34
N CYS A 112 -0.84 8.86 -8.71
CA CYS A 112 -0.16 7.71 -8.11
C CYS A 112 0.30 6.67 -9.15
N TRP A 113 -0.42 6.53 -10.27
CA TRP A 113 -0.08 5.54 -11.29
C TRP A 113 1.23 5.82 -12.05
N PRO A 114 1.67 7.08 -12.33
CA PRO A 114 2.98 7.35 -12.90
C PRO A 114 4.14 7.05 -11.97
N CYS A 115 3.96 7.13 -10.65
CA CYS A 115 5.01 6.80 -9.67
C CYS A 115 5.33 5.30 -9.65
N VAL A 116 4.44 4.45 -10.17
CA VAL A 116 4.63 3.00 -10.29
C VAL A 116 5.33 2.64 -11.60
N LYS A 117 5.42 3.55 -12.58
CA LYS A 117 6.28 3.36 -13.75
C LYS A 117 7.72 3.61 -13.35
N GLY A 118 8.39 2.56 -12.88
CA GLY A 118 9.83 2.56 -12.75
C GLY A 118 10.47 2.89 -14.12
N GLN A 119 10.92 4.11 -14.31
CA GLN A 119 11.81 4.41 -15.41
C GLN A 119 13.13 3.70 -15.11
N SER A 120 13.44 2.69 -15.90
CA SER A 120 14.79 2.17 -15.99
C SER A 120 15.66 3.30 -16.54
N VAL A 121 16.57 3.81 -15.72
CA VAL A 121 17.64 4.71 -16.18
C VAL A 121 18.50 3.87 -17.12
N PRO A 122 18.76 4.31 -18.39
CA PRO A 122 19.67 3.60 -19.27
C PRO A 122 21.06 3.61 -18.63
N GLU A 123 21.66 2.43 -18.54
CA GLU A 123 23.07 2.29 -18.19
C GLU A 123 23.91 2.93 -19.30
N ASN A 124 24.72 3.94 -18.95
CA ASN A 124 25.83 4.42 -19.73
C ASN A 124 27.08 3.61 -19.42
#